data_f59c39c56ae3f4896c5520df52d48bdf
#
_entry.id   f59c39c56ae3f4896c5520df52d48bdf
#
_cell.length_a   1.000
_cell.length_b   1.000
_cell.length_c   1.000
_cell.angle_alpha   90.00
_cell.angle_beta   90.00
_cell.angle_gamma   90.00
#
_symmetry.space_group_name_H-M   'P 1'
#
loop_
_entity.id
_entity.type
_entity.pdbx_description
1 polymer ?
#
loop_
_entity_poly.entity_id
_entity_poly.type
_entity_poly.pdbx_seq_one_letter_code
_entity_poly.pdbx_strand_id
1 'polypeptide(L)'
;MPEIPDLEAISGFLNERLPGVRIERAQALIPVIFRVPKAEFESTLAGNVFAQTTRRGKFLLFDLESGHKLVVNPMLTGRFQYVAPEQKRRAKTCMVLTLANGQDLRYSDDRLMGKVYLAPEGGLAQVPQFPEMGPDALAPDLTEEVFAERLRRHNGMIKGILVNYKFVAGIGNAYADEILWAAGLHPYRKRPSLSEDDVRRLYDAVRSVLDWAIAIVAERMKDGLTYEEIRDHLRVHRRGGQPCPVCGTRISEITAGQRITDFCRTCQK
;
A
#
# COMPACT_ATOMS: atom_id res chain seq x y z
N MET A 1 -8.24 1.31 2.64
CA MET A 1 -6.94 0.68 2.94
C MET A 1 -5.91 1.24 1.99
N PRO A 2 -4.83 1.81 2.49
CA PRO A 2 -3.74 2.24 1.63
C PRO A 2 -3.20 1.05 0.80
N GLU A 3 -3.04 1.27 -0.50
CA GLU A 3 -2.48 0.31 -1.45
C GLU A 3 -1.23 0.93 -2.11
N ILE A 4 -0.65 0.27 -3.10
CA ILE A 4 0.61 0.75 -3.72
C ILE A 4 0.59 2.25 -4.06
N PRO A 5 -0.41 2.80 -4.79
CA PRO A 5 -0.35 4.20 -5.17
C PRO A 5 -0.36 5.17 -3.98
N ASP A 6 -1.12 4.85 -2.93
CA ASP A 6 -1.11 5.69 -1.72
C ASP A 6 0.26 5.65 -1.03
N LEU A 7 0.83 4.46 -0.89
CA LEU A 7 2.08 4.26 -0.16
C LEU A 7 3.30 4.77 -0.93
N GLU A 8 3.29 4.68 -2.26
CA GLU A 8 4.31 5.32 -3.11
C GLU A 8 4.26 6.84 -3.00
N ALA A 9 3.07 7.43 -3.05
CA ALA A 9 2.92 8.87 -2.88
C ALA A 9 3.38 9.33 -1.48
N ILE A 10 3.01 8.60 -0.43
CA ILE A 10 3.47 8.88 0.94
C ILE A 10 4.98 8.73 1.05
N SER A 11 5.56 7.65 0.49
CA SER A 11 7.00 7.39 0.49
C SER A 11 7.76 8.50 -0.23
N GLY A 12 7.30 8.89 -1.42
CA GLY A 12 7.88 9.98 -2.19
C GLY A 12 7.85 11.30 -1.44
N PHE A 13 6.69 11.71 -0.93
CA PHE A 13 6.52 12.93 -0.14
C PHE A 13 7.46 12.99 1.08
N LEU A 14 7.56 11.87 1.81
CA LEU A 14 8.41 11.80 3.00
C LEU A 14 9.89 11.70 2.65
N ASN A 15 10.24 11.08 1.53
CA ASN A 15 11.62 10.94 1.09
C ASN A 15 12.26 12.27 0.61
N GLU A 16 11.44 13.26 0.27
CA GLU A 16 11.90 14.63 0.02
C GLU A 16 12.17 15.44 1.30
N ARG A 17 11.63 14.99 2.45
CA ARG A 17 11.56 15.81 3.68
C ARG A 17 12.25 15.20 4.90
N LEU A 18 12.41 13.89 4.96
CA LEU A 18 12.94 13.21 6.13
C LEU A 18 14.45 12.90 6.09
N PRO A 19 15.09 12.61 4.94
CA PRO A 19 16.51 12.26 4.92
C PRO A 19 17.39 13.33 5.60
N GLY A 20 18.27 12.89 6.51
CA GLY A 20 19.12 13.76 7.32
C GLY A 20 18.41 14.43 8.52
N VAL A 21 17.10 14.26 8.67
CA VAL A 21 16.35 14.87 9.78
C VAL A 21 16.41 13.96 11.01
N ARG A 22 16.84 14.55 12.15
CA ARG A 22 16.90 13.87 13.44
C ARG A 22 15.52 13.84 14.10
N ILE A 23 15.23 12.72 14.74
CA ILE A 23 14.08 12.51 15.63
C ILE A 23 14.47 13.03 17.01
N GLU A 24 13.91 14.14 17.47
CA GLU A 24 14.17 14.68 18.81
C GLU A 24 13.45 13.87 19.88
N ARG A 25 12.22 13.47 19.59
CA ARG A 25 11.38 12.69 20.49
C ARG A 25 10.49 11.71 19.75
N ALA A 26 10.40 10.48 20.26
CA ALA A 26 9.45 9.47 19.80
C ALA A 26 8.42 9.17 20.90
N GLN A 27 7.16 9.03 20.53
CA GLN A 27 6.07 8.72 21.45
C GLN A 27 5.18 7.61 20.88
N ALA A 28 5.08 6.49 21.60
CA ALA A 28 4.09 5.44 21.37
C ALA A 28 2.87 5.73 22.27
N LEU A 29 1.80 6.29 21.68
CA LEU A 29 0.64 6.76 22.43
C LEU A 29 -0.42 5.67 22.62
N ILE A 30 -0.61 4.78 21.63
CA ILE A 30 -1.58 3.68 21.67
C ILE A 30 -0.84 2.36 21.46
N PRO A 31 -0.48 1.64 22.54
CA PRO A 31 0.44 0.50 22.49
C PRO A 31 -0.03 -0.68 21.61
N VAL A 32 -1.34 -0.89 21.42
CA VAL A 32 -1.90 -2.07 20.77
C VAL A 32 -1.41 -2.30 19.33
N ILE A 33 -0.97 -1.26 18.64
CA ILE A 33 -0.47 -1.36 17.26
C ILE A 33 1.03 -1.67 17.17
N PHE A 34 1.77 -1.48 18.27
CA PHE A 34 3.22 -1.71 18.30
C PHE A 34 3.54 -3.18 18.52
N ARG A 35 4.55 -3.65 17.84
CA ARG A 35 5.12 -5.01 17.96
C ARG A 35 6.52 -4.98 18.57
N VAL A 36 6.77 -3.94 19.34
CA VAL A 36 7.97 -3.64 20.08
C VAL A 36 7.55 -2.97 21.40
N PRO A 37 8.24 -3.20 22.52
CA PRO A 37 7.95 -2.50 23.77
C PRO A 37 8.05 -0.98 23.61
N LYS A 38 7.14 -0.25 24.29
CA LYS A 38 7.09 1.22 24.20
C LYS A 38 8.43 1.88 24.51
N ALA A 39 9.07 1.46 25.62
CA ALA A 39 10.35 2.04 26.05
C ALA A 39 11.46 1.83 25.01
N GLU A 40 11.52 0.63 24.41
CA GLU A 40 12.47 0.29 23.36
C GLU A 40 12.21 1.13 22.10
N PHE A 41 10.94 1.24 21.66
CA PHE A 41 10.56 2.08 20.53
C PHE A 41 10.99 3.52 20.74
N GLU A 42 10.65 4.12 21.89
CA GLU A 42 10.93 5.52 22.17
C GLU A 42 12.44 5.80 22.29
N SER A 43 13.18 4.91 22.97
CA SER A 43 14.63 5.09 23.18
C SER A 43 15.46 4.86 21.91
N THR A 44 15.08 3.89 21.08
CA THR A 44 15.80 3.61 19.82
C THR A 44 15.59 4.71 18.77
N LEU A 45 14.39 5.30 18.73
CA LEU A 45 14.10 6.34 17.76
C LEU A 45 14.57 7.73 18.19
N ALA A 46 14.53 8.05 19.48
CA ALA A 46 14.99 9.35 19.98
C ALA A 46 16.49 9.54 19.71
N GLY A 47 16.85 10.66 19.07
CA GLY A 47 18.20 10.99 18.67
C GLY A 47 18.65 10.39 17.35
N ASN A 48 17.89 9.44 16.79
CA ASN A 48 18.19 8.81 15.51
C ASN A 48 17.89 9.74 14.32
N VAL A 49 18.47 9.45 13.16
CA VAL A 49 18.32 10.24 11.93
C VAL A 49 17.71 9.38 10.83
N PHE A 50 16.76 9.95 10.08
CA PHE A 50 16.21 9.29 8.92
C PHE A 50 17.22 9.29 7.75
N ALA A 51 17.41 8.12 7.15
CA ALA A 51 18.25 7.95 5.97
C ALA A 51 17.40 7.94 4.68
N GLN A 52 16.37 7.11 4.65
CA GLN A 52 15.50 6.94 3.49
C GLN A 52 14.12 6.44 3.90
N THR A 53 13.10 6.75 3.10
CA THR A 53 11.77 6.14 3.19
C THR A 53 11.50 5.33 1.94
N THR A 54 11.14 4.06 2.10
CA THR A 54 10.85 3.15 0.99
C THR A 54 9.54 2.40 1.24
N ARG A 55 9.03 1.74 0.21
CA ARG A 55 7.86 0.86 0.30
C ARG A 55 8.21 -0.56 -0.16
N ARG A 56 7.65 -1.56 0.51
CA ARG A 56 7.62 -2.93 0.02
C ARG A 56 6.25 -3.55 0.29
N GLY A 57 5.55 -3.98 -0.75
CA GLY A 57 4.18 -4.46 -0.65
C GLY A 57 3.26 -3.38 -0.07
N LYS A 58 2.65 -3.65 1.09
CA LYS A 58 1.81 -2.68 1.82
C LYS A 58 2.47 -2.15 3.09
N PHE A 59 3.79 -2.16 3.15
CA PHE A 59 4.58 -1.62 4.25
C PHE A 59 5.33 -0.37 3.81
N LEU A 60 5.40 0.61 4.69
CA LEU A 60 6.37 1.70 4.63
C LEU A 60 7.55 1.35 5.53
N LEU A 61 8.75 1.59 5.03
CA LEU A 61 10.01 1.37 5.72
C LEU A 61 10.73 2.71 5.83
N PHE A 62 11.08 3.06 7.05
CA PHE A 62 11.89 4.24 7.34
C PHE A 62 13.27 3.75 7.79
N ASP A 63 14.24 3.88 6.92
CA ASP A 63 15.62 3.53 7.22
C ASP A 63 16.25 4.61 8.11
N LEU A 64 16.98 4.20 9.12
CA LEU A 64 17.63 5.07 10.08
C LEU A 64 19.14 4.90 9.99
N GLU A 65 19.91 5.96 10.26
CA GLU A 65 21.37 5.94 10.19
C GLU A 65 22.01 4.93 11.17
N SER A 66 21.32 4.57 12.25
CA SER A 66 21.75 3.51 13.17
C SER A 66 21.65 2.09 12.59
N GLY A 67 21.20 1.92 11.35
CA GLY A 67 20.89 0.63 10.72
C GLY A 67 19.51 0.07 11.07
N HIS A 68 18.81 0.58 12.08
CA HIS A 68 17.44 0.18 12.39
C HIS A 68 16.47 0.63 11.30
N LYS A 69 15.35 -0.09 11.18
CA LYS A 69 14.23 0.26 10.30
C LYS A 69 12.94 0.35 11.10
N LEU A 70 12.29 1.52 11.05
CA LEU A 70 10.90 1.62 11.48
C LEU A 70 10.02 1.11 10.34
N VAL A 71 9.22 0.06 10.60
CA VAL A 71 8.39 -0.59 9.60
C VAL A 71 6.92 -0.45 9.98
N VAL A 72 6.11 0.12 9.10
CA VAL A 72 4.70 0.38 9.36
C VAL A 72 3.82 -0.26 8.30
N ASN A 73 2.91 -1.14 8.72
CA ASN A 73 1.80 -1.59 7.89
C ASN A 73 0.55 -0.81 8.31
N PRO A 74 0.05 0.13 7.50
CA PRO A 74 -1.11 0.95 7.88
C PRO A 74 -2.45 0.21 7.85
N MET A 75 -2.49 -1.02 7.38
CA MET A 75 -3.70 -1.83 7.30
C MET A 75 -4.88 -1.08 6.65
N LEU A 76 -6.07 -1.05 7.29
CA LEU A 76 -7.29 -0.49 6.69
C LEU A 76 -7.39 1.04 6.82
N THR A 77 -7.05 1.58 7.99
CA THR A 77 -7.36 2.98 8.34
C THR A 77 -6.14 3.79 8.81
N GLY A 78 -4.95 3.20 8.74
CA GLY A 78 -3.72 3.92 9.10
C GLY A 78 -3.42 5.08 8.16
N ARG A 79 -3.05 6.23 8.73
CA ARG A 79 -2.76 7.46 8.00
C ARG A 79 -1.56 8.17 8.62
N PHE A 80 -0.74 8.74 7.76
CA PHE A 80 0.37 9.59 8.16
C PHE A 80 0.00 11.07 8.06
N GLN A 81 0.61 11.89 8.90
CA GLN A 81 0.55 13.34 8.85
C GLN A 81 1.97 13.87 9.04
N TYR A 82 2.35 14.85 8.25
CA TYR A 82 3.57 15.62 8.41
C TYR A 82 3.15 17.06 8.63
N VAL A 83 3.25 17.55 9.87
CA VAL A 83 2.52 18.74 10.31
C VAL A 83 3.28 19.47 11.43
N ALA A 84 2.98 20.77 11.60
CA ALA A 84 3.49 21.52 12.73
C ALA A 84 2.99 20.93 14.07
N PRO A 85 3.83 20.95 15.14
CA PRO A 85 3.49 20.37 16.44
C PRO A 85 2.22 20.94 17.06
N GLU A 86 1.90 22.20 16.79
CA GLU A 86 0.73 22.92 17.30
C GLU A 86 -0.57 22.42 16.67
N GLN A 87 -0.50 21.79 15.50
CA GLN A 87 -1.70 21.26 14.85
C GLN A 87 -2.38 20.24 15.76
N LYS A 88 -3.69 20.41 15.94
CA LYS A 88 -4.50 19.53 16.80
C LYS A 88 -4.31 18.05 16.40
N ARG A 89 -3.96 17.21 17.38
CA ARG A 89 -3.83 15.76 17.19
C ARG A 89 -5.21 15.15 16.95
N ARG A 90 -5.26 14.15 16.07
CA ARG A 90 -6.44 13.32 15.87
C ARG A 90 -6.66 12.40 17.07
N ALA A 91 -7.91 12.04 17.36
CA ALA A 91 -8.28 11.22 18.50
C ALA A 91 -7.57 9.84 18.55
N LYS A 92 -7.26 9.28 17.39
CA LYS A 92 -6.58 7.98 17.23
C LYS A 92 -5.15 8.13 16.74
N THR A 93 -4.46 9.22 17.13
CA THR A 93 -3.01 9.34 16.92
C THR A 93 -2.30 8.31 17.78
N CYS A 94 -1.60 7.38 17.13
CA CYS A 94 -0.94 6.25 17.78
C CYS A 94 0.56 6.50 17.99
N MET A 95 1.18 7.24 17.08
CA MET A 95 2.60 7.55 17.08
C MET A 95 2.82 9.04 16.79
N VAL A 96 3.78 9.64 17.48
CA VAL A 96 4.28 10.98 17.18
C VAL A 96 5.80 10.94 17.22
N LEU A 97 6.44 11.36 16.15
CA LEU A 97 7.87 11.61 16.06
C LEU A 97 8.06 13.12 15.90
N THR A 98 8.58 13.78 16.93
CA THR A 98 8.93 15.20 16.87
C THR A 98 10.32 15.34 16.24
N LEU A 99 10.42 16.16 15.22
CA LEU A 99 11.58 16.24 14.34
C LEU A 99 12.36 17.54 14.55
N ALA A 100 13.69 17.48 14.36
CA ALA A 100 14.59 18.63 14.51
C ALA A 100 14.34 19.78 13.54
N ASN A 101 13.58 19.55 12.47
CA ASN A 101 13.16 20.58 11.53
C ASN A 101 11.83 21.28 11.92
N GLY A 102 11.36 21.10 13.15
CA GLY A 102 10.17 21.74 13.69
C GLY A 102 8.85 21.11 13.25
N GLN A 103 8.85 19.93 12.65
CA GLN A 103 7.65 19.22 12.25
C GLN A 103 7.42 17.97 13.13
N ASP A 104 6.19 17.47 13.15
CA ASP A 104 5.85 16.15 13.65
C ASP A 104 5.54 15.21 12.47
N LEU A 105 6.12 14.00 12.49
CA LEU A 105 5.59 12.87 11.73
C LEU A 105 4.66 12.09 12.65
N ARG A 106 3.37 12.08 12.32
CA ARG A 106 2.33 11.42 13.11
C ARG A 106 1.71 10.26 12.35
N TYR A 107 1.36 9.21 13.06
CA TYR A 107 0.58 8.09 12.54
C TYR A 107 -0.69 7.93 13.37
N SER A 108 -1.83 7.87 12.70
CA SER A 108 -3.15 7.65 13.29
C SER A 108 -3.86 6.47 12.64
N ASP A 109 -4.69 5.75 13.40
CA ASP A 109 -5.44 4.59 12.89
C ASP A 109 -6.78 4.45 13.61
N ASP A 110 -7.88 4.75 12.91
CA ASP A 110 -9.22 4.75 13.48
C ASP A 110 -9.67 3.37 13.99
N ARG A 111 -9.19 2.29 13.36
CA ARG A 111 -9.52 0.90 13.73
C ARG A 111 -8.47 0.23 14.60
N LEU A 112 -7.32 0.86 14.82
CA LEU A 112 -6.19 0.32 15.58
C LEU A 112 -5.72 -1.07 15.06
N MET A 113 -5.80 -1.28 13.75
CA MET A 113 -5.39 -2.52 13.08
C MET A 113 -3.96 -2.45 12.54
N GLY A 114 -3.42 -1.25 12.39
CA GLY A 114 -2.06 -1.01 11.93
C GLY A 114 -1.03 -1.75 12.77
N LYS A 115 0.13 -1.98 12.19
CA LYS A 115 1.23 -2.68 12.86
C LYS A 115 2.51 -1.89 12.67
N VAL A 116 3.15 -1.57 13.79
CA VAL A 116 4.41 -0.84 13.86
C VAL A 116 5.48 -1.76 14.43
N TYR A 117 6.56 -1.95 13.68
CA TYR A 117 7.71 -2.76 14.06
C TYR A 117 8.96 -1.88 14.08
N LEU A 118 9.92 -2.28 14.89
CA LEU A 118 11.29 -1.76 14.85
C LEU A 118 12.20 -2.96 14.57
N ALA A 119 12.82 -2.98 13.40
CA ALA A 119 13.71 -4.04 12.98
C ALA A 119 15.16 -3.58 13.09
N PRO A 120 16.06 -4.35 13.74
CA PRO A 120 17.49 -4.06 13.67
C PRO A 120 18.03 -4.25 12.25
N GLU A 121 19.27 -3.87 12.01
CA GLU A 121 19.94 -4.12 10.74
C GLU A 121 19.84 -5.62 10.35
N GLY A 122 19.45 -5.91 9.11
CA GLY A 122 19.20 -7.28 8.65
C GLY A 122 17.94 -7.95 9.22
N GLY A 123 17.21 -7.31 10.15
CA GLY A 123 16.11 -7.89 10.90
C GLY A 123 14.75 -7.94 10.19
N LEU A 124 14.64 -7.52 8.93
CA LEU A 124 13.34 -7.51 8.22
C LEU A 124 12.68 -8.90 8.11
N ALA A 125 13.46 -9.98 8.11
CA ALA A 125 12.94 -11.34 8.11
C ALA A 125 12.11 -11.67 9.37
N GLN A 126 12.26 -10.92 10.46
CA GLN A 126 11.49 -11.07 11.69
C GLN A 126 10.12 -10.39 11.62
N VAL A 127 9.92 -9.50 10.65
CA VAL A 127 8.63 -8.83 10.44
C VAL A 127 7.68 -9.81 9.73
N PRO A 128 6.54 -10.18 10.34
CA PRO A 128 5.60 -11.12 9.75
C PRO A 128 5.19 -10.71 8.33
N GLN A 129 5.05 -11.67 7.45
CA GLN A 129 4.77 -11.57 6.02
C GLN A 129 5.99 -11.22 5.14
N PHE A 130 7.03 -10.54 5.63
CA PHE A 130 8.19 -10.17 4.81
C PHE A 130 8.87 -11.38 4.16
N PRO A 131 9.21 -12.47 4.88
CA PRO A 131 9.86 -13.63 4.28
C PRO A 131 9.03 -14.34 3.22
N GLU A 132 7.70 -14.22 3.34
CA GLU A 132 6.76 -14.93 2.47
C GLU A 132 6.25 -14.08 1.29
N MET A 133 6.61 -12.79 1.27
CA MET A 133 6.18 -11.89 0.21
C MET A 133 6.77 -12.31 -1.14
N GLY A 134 5.90 -12.34 -2.15
CA GLY A 134 6.33 -12.38 -3.53
C GLY A 134 7.08 -11.10 -3.94
N PRO A 135 7.55 -11.02 -5.19
CA PRO A 135 8.12 -9.79 -5.71
C PRO A 135 7.11 -8.65 -5.57
N ASP A 136 7.61 -7.45 -5.37
CA ASP A 136 6.76 -6.25 -5.37
C ASP A 136 6.18 -6.02 -6.77
N ALA A 137 4.93 -5.54 -6.85
CA ALA A 137 4.28 -5.32 -8.14
C ALA A 137 5.00 -4.29 -9.03
N LEU A 138 5.82 -3.40 -8.43
CA LEU A 138 6.61 -2.40 -9.15
C LEU A 138 8.10 -2.81 -9.30
N ALA A 139 8.49 -3.96 -8.74
CA ALA A 139 9.89 -4.40 -8.80
C ALA A 139 10.37 -4.54 -10.27
N PRO A 140 11.57 -4.04 -10.60
CA PRO A 140 12.11 -4.14 -11.97
C PRO A 140 12.32 -5.58 -12.42
N ASP A 141 12.62 -6.48 -11.49
CA ASP A 141 12.85 -7.91 -11.71
C ASP A 141 11.55 -8.72 -11.82
N LEU A 142 10.38 -8.12 -11.58
CA LEU A 142 9.09 -8.73 -11.92
C LEU A 142 8.84 -8.57 -13.43
N THR A 143 9.52 -9.36 -14.24
CA THR A 143 9.29 -9.40 -15.69
C THR A 143 8.00 -10.14 -16.03
N GLU A 144 7.54 -10.08 -17.30
CA GLU A 144 6.37 -10.83 -17.78
C GLU A 144 6.55 -12.31 -17.56
N GLU A 145 7.76 -12.84 -17.84
CA GLU A 145 8.08 -14.28 -17.68
C GLU A 145 8.01 -14.70 -16.21
N VAL A 146 8.59 -13.89 -15.29
CA VAL A 146 8.54 -14.16 -13.85
C VAL A 146 7.10 -14.13 -13.35
N PHE A 147 6.32 -13.14 -13.79
CA PHE A 147 4.90 -13.01 -13.46
C PHE A 147 4.11 -14.24 -13.94
N ALA A 148 4.28 -14.63 -15.21
CA ALA A 148 3.61 -15.77 -15.81
C ALA A 148 3.97 -17.10 -15.12
N GLU A 149 5.25 -17.32 -14.82
CA GLU A 149 5.71 -18.50 -14.11
C GLU A 149 5.09 -18.62 -12.72
N ARG A 150 5.11 -17.51 -11.97
CA ARG A 150 4.49 -17.47 -10.65
C ARG A 150 2.99 -17.72 -10.73
N LEU A 151 2.32 -17.12 -11.72
CA LEU A 151 0.90 -17.28 -11.93
C LEU A 151 0.51 -18.75 -12.22
N ARG A 152 1.35 -19.51 -12.92
CA ARG A 152 1.13 -20.95 -13.20
C ARG A 152 1.00 -21.81 -11.94
N ARG A 153 1.57 -21.38 -10.80
CA ARG A 153 1.52 -22.09 -9.52
C ARG A 153 0.18 -21.96 -8.78
N HIS A 154 -0.75 -21.17 -9.34
CA HIS A 154 -2.06 -20.94 -8.76
C HIS A 154 -3.18 -21.49 -9.64
N ASN A 155 -4.27 -21.97 -9.01
CA ASN A 155 -5.44 -22.52 -9.70
C ASN A 155 -6.73 -21.79 -9.34
N GLY A 156 -6.68 -20.75 -8.50
CA GLY A 156 -7.82 -19.99 -8.02
C GLY A 156 -8.39 -18.98 -9.01
N MET A 157 -9.36 -18.22 -8.53
CA MET A 157 -9.91 -17.06 -9.24
C MET A 157 -8.87 -15.97 -9.34
N ILE A 158 -8.78 -15.31 -10.50
CA ILE A 158 -7.69 -14.38 -10.80
C ILE A 158 -7.64 -13.18 -9.85
N LYS A 159 -8.79 -12.63 -9.42
CA LYS A 159 -8.79 -11.55 -8.42
C LYS A 159 -8.20 -12.01 -7.09
N GLY A 160 -8.55 -13.22 -6.65
CA GLY A 160 -8.00 -13.80 -5.41
C GLY A 160 -6.49 -13.98 -5.46
N ILE A 161 -5.96 -14.35 -6.63
CA ILE A 161 -4.51 -14.48 -6.85
C ILE A 161 -3.83 -13.12 -6.81
N LEU A 162 -4.37 -12.10 -7.51
CA LEU A 162 -3.80 -10.74 -7.53
C LEU A 162 -3.66 -10.11 -6.15
N VAL A 163 -4.64 -10.32 -5.26
CA VAL A 163 -4.61 -9.75 -3.89
C VAL A 163 -3.79 -10.58 -2.90
N ASN A 164 -3.24 -11.71 -3.34
CA ASN A 164 -2.39 -12.56 -2.52
C ASN A 164 -0.95 -12.03 -2.51
N TYR A 165 -0.52 -11.48 -1.38
CA TYR A 165 0.82 -10.92 -1.22
C TYR A 165 1.97 -11.93 -1.46
N LYS A 166 1.69 -13.23 -1.39
CA LYS A 166 2.68 -14.29 -1.73
C LYS A 166 2.86 -14.46 -3.23
N PHE A 167 1.86 -14.10 -4.03
CA PHE A 167 1.96 -14.08 -5.48
C PHE A 167 2.77 -12.86 -5.95
N VAL A 168 2.21 -11.68 -5.75
CA VAL A 168 2.82 -10.37 -6.03
C VAL A 168 2.43 -9.43 -4.89
N ALA A 169 3.41 -8.78 -4.28
CA ALA A 169 3.16 -7.94 -3.12
C ALA A 169 2.63 -6.55 -3.50
N GLY A 170 1.66 -6.06 -2.73
CA GLY A 170 1.20 -4.68 -2.74
C GLY A 170 -0.17 -4.44 -3.36
N ILE A 171 -0.61 -5.26 -4.32
CA ILE A 171 -1.93 -5.13 -4.95
C ILE A 171 -3.03 -5.39 -3.90
N GLY A 172 -3.99 -4.47 -3.82
CA GLY A 172 -5.13 -4.62 -2.94
C GLY A 172 -6.45 -4.76 -3.70
N ASN A 173 -7.55 -4.63 -2.96
CA ASN A 173 -8.88 -4.89 -3.51
C ASN A 173 -9.29 -3.87 -4.58
N ALA A 174 -8.97 -2.58 -4.34
CA ALA A 174 -9.36 -1.53 -5.25
C ALA A 174 -8.63 -1.63 -6.59
N TYR A 175 -7.30 -1.75 -6.52
CA TYR A 175 -6.51 -1.82 -7.75
C TYR A 175 -6.59 -3.18 -8.44
N ALA A 176 -6.96 -4.28 -7.74
CA ALA A 176 -7.26 -5.53 -8.41
C ALA A 176 -8.49 -5.43 -9.34
N ASP A 177 -9.54 -4.66 -8.95
CA ASP A 177 -10.69 -4.41 -9.82
C ASP A 177 -10.29 -3.58 -11.06
N GLU A 178 -9.52 -2.52 -10.87
CA GLU A 178 -9.03 -1.65 -11.95
C GLU A 178 -8.11 -2.40 -12.94
N ILE A 179 -7.19 -3.21 -12.41
CA ILE A 179 -6.26 -4.03 -13.20
C ILE A 179 -7.04 -5.05 -14.05
N LEU A 180 -7.98 -5.76 -13.45
CA LEU A 180 -8.78 -6.76 -14.16
C LEU A 180 -9.70 -6.13 -15.20
N TRP A 181 -10.22 -4.93 -14.93
CA TRP A 181 -11.00 -4.18 -15.89
C TRP A 181 -10.13 -3.72 -17.08
N ALA A 182 -8.94 -3.19 -16.82
CA ALA A 182 -8.01 -2.79 -17.87
C ALA A 182 -7.53 -3.98 -18.73
N ALA A 183 -7.31 -5.14 -18.08
CA ALA A 183 -6.94 -6.37 -18.79
C ALA A 183 -8.09 -7.04 -19.57
N GLY A 184 -9.35 -6.59 -19.35
CA GLY A 184 -10.53 -7.22 -19.95
C GLY A 184 -10.85 -8.60 -19.36
N LEU A 185 -10.40 -8.89 -18.14
CA LEU A 185 -10.55 -10.19 -17.49
C LEU A 185 -11.63 -10.19 -16.40
N HIS A 186 -12.54 -11.18 -16.48
CA HIS A 186 -13.57 -11.34 -15.47
C HIS A 186 -12.94 -11.75 -14.10
N PRO A 187 -13.28 -11.09 -12.97
CA PRO A 187 -12.61 -11.29 -11.68
C PRO A 187 -12.71 -12.72 -11.11
N TYR A 188 -13.74 -13.46 -11.49
CA TYR A 188 -13.97 -14.85 -11.08
C TYR A 188 -13.46 -15.88 -12.09
N ARG A 189 -12.83 -15.44 -13.18
CA ARG A 189 -12.18 -16.35 -14.12
C ARG A 189 -11.07 -17.11 -13.43
N LYS A 190 -11.01 -18.43 -13.62
CA LYS A 190 -9.98 -19.29 -13.02
C LYS A 190 -8.69 -19.18 -13.81
N ARG A 191 -7.56 -19.17 -13.12
CA ARG A 191 -6.24 -19.09 -13.76
C ARG A 191 -6.00 -20.13 -14.86
N PRO A 192 -6.35 -21.43 -14.72
CA PRO A 192 -6.10 -22.41 -15.77
C PRO A 192 -6.82 -22.14 -17.11
N SER A 193 -7.85 -21.29 -17.11
CA SER A 193 -8.56 -20.88 -18.33
C SER A 193 -7.97 -19.66 -19.04
N LEU A 194 -6.90 -19.07 -18.49
CA LEU A 194 -6.25 -17.91 -19.11
C LEU A 194 -5.31 -18.38 -20.22
N SER A 195 -5.42 -17.76 -21.40
CA SER A 195 -4.44 -17.88 -22.47
C SER A 195 -3.16 -17.11 -22.15
N GLU A 196 -2.11 -17.32 -22.94
CA GLU A 196 -0.86 -16.53 -22.82
C GLU A 196 -1.11 -15.05 -23.08
N ASP A 197 -1.98 -14.70 -24.05
CA ASP A 197 -2.39 -13.32 -24.28
C ASP A 197 -3.14 -12.71 -23.11
N ASP A 198 -3.99 -13.48 -22.40
CA ASP A 198 -4.64 -13.02 -21.19
C ASP A 198 -3.62 -12.69 -20.10
N VAL A 199 -2.60 -13.53 -19.95
CA VAL A 199 -1.53 -13.34 -18.97
C VAL A 199 -0.69 -12.10 -19.30
N ARG A 200 -0.35 -11.90 -20.56
CA ARG A 200 0.37 -10.70 -21.02
C ARG A 200 -0.44 -9.44 -20.74
N ARG A 201 -1.70 -9.39 -21.17
CA ARG A 201 -2.57 -8.23 -20.88
C ARG A 201 -2.74 -7.96 -19.40
N LEU A 202 -2.78 -9.01 -18.59
CA LEU A 202 -2.85 -8.86 -17.12
C LEU A 202 -1.58 -8.24 -16.57
N TYR A 203 -0.41 -8.69 -17.01
CA TYR A 203 0.88 -8.12 -16.61
C TYR A 203 1.00 -6.64 -17.00
N ASP A 204 0.68 -6.32 -18.24
CA ASP A 204 0.68 -4.94 -18.76
C ASP A 204 -0.28 -4.04 -17.97
N ALA A 205 -1.47 -4.57 -17.63
CA ALA A 205 -2.45 -3.86 -16.83
C ALA A 205 -1.97 -3.63 -15.38
N VAL A 206 -1.24 -4.57 -14.79
CA VAL A 206 -0.64 -4.36 -13.45
C VAL A 206 0.29 -3.14 -13.48
N ARG A 207 1.18 -3.04 -14.48
CA ARG A 207 2.13 -1.94 -14.58
C ARG A 207 1.42 -0.62 -14.89
N SER A 208 0.66 -0.57 -15.98
CA SER A 208 0.03 0.65 -16.47
C SER A 208 -0.99 1.26 -15.50
N VAL A 209 -1.79 0.43 -14.83
CA VAL A 209 -2.79 0.92 -13.87
C VAL A 209 -2.12 1.45 -12.61
N LEU A 210 -1.08 0.79 -12.11
CA LEU A 210 -0.36 1.27 -10.93
C LEU A 210 0.39 2.55 -11.23
N ASP A 211 1.12 2.65 -12.34
CA ASP A 211 1.85 3.85 -12.75
C ASP A 211 0.91 5.05 -12.93
N TRP A 212 -0.21 4.83 -13.62
CA TRP A 212 -1.25 5.84 -13.80
C TRP A 212 -1.80 6.34 -12.44
N ALA A 213 -2.12 5.43 -11.54
CA ALA A 213 -2.69 5.78 -10.25
C ALA A 213 -1.68 6.47 -9.33
N ILE A 214 -0.40 6.03 -9.35
CA ILE A 214 0.69 6.65 -8.59
C ILE A 214 0.83 8.12 -9.01
N ALA A 215 0.87 8.42 -10.31
CA ALA A 215 1.00 9.78 -10.79
C ALA A 215 -0.13 10.70 -10.27
N ILE A 216 -1.38 10.22 -10.28
CA ILE A 216 -2.53 11.00 -9.78
C ILE A 216 -2.45 11.20 -8.28
N VAL A 217 -2.16 10.15 -7.51
CA VAL A 217 -2.14 10.22 -6.05
C VAL A 217 -0.96 11.06 -5.57
N ALA A 218 0.21 10.93 -6.19
CA ALA A 218 1.40 11.73 -5.89
C ALA A 218 1.15 13.23 -6.14
N GLU A 219 0.55 13.58 -7.28
CA GLU A 219 0.22 14.98 -7.58
C GLU A 219 -0.72 15.59 -6.52
N ARG A 220 -1.67 14.81 -6.02
CA ARG A 220 -2.60 15.28 -4.98
C ARG A 220 -2.00 15.33 -3.56
N MET A 221 -0.90 14.64 -3.34
CA MET A 221 -0.17 14.63 -2.05
C MET A 221 1.07 15.50 -2.06
N LYS A 222 1.41 16.19 -3.16
CA LYS A 222 2.64 16.98 -3.28
C LYS A 222 2.79 18.08 -2.22
N ASP A 223 1.69 18.71 -1.83
CA ASP A 223 1.67 19.79 -0.84
C ASP A 223 1.38 19.32 0.59
N GLY A 224 0.99 18.05 0.77
CA GLY A 224 0.70 17.48 2.08
C GLY A 224 0.04 16.12 2.02
N LEU A 225 0.24 15.34 3.08
CA LEU A 225 -0.38 14.02 3.20
C LEU A 225 -1.87 14.15 3.49
N THR A 226 -2.70 13.49 2.67
CA THR A 226 -4.15 13.48 2.84
C THR A 226 -4.58 12.44 3.88
N TYR A 227 -5.63 12.75 4.62
CA TYR A 227 -6.24 11.77 5.53
C TYR A 227 -7.20 10.84 4.81
N GLU A 228 -7.91 11.34 3.81
CA GLU A 228 -8.85 10.57 3.03
C GLU A 228 -8.16 9.81 1.91
N GLU A 229 -8.70 8.65 1.56
CA GLU A 229 -8.21 7.89 0.41
C GLU A 229 -8.63 8.60 -0.89
N ILE A 230 -7.67 8.84 -1.75
CA ILE A 230 -7.90 9.37 -3.08
C ILE A 230 -8.38 8.23 -3.98
N ARG A 231 -9.70 8.18 -4.28
CA ARG A 231 -10.34 7.07 -5.04
C ARG A 231 -11.30 7.56 -6.13
N ASP A 232 -11.48 8.86 -6.27
CA ASP A 232 -12.38 9.47 -7.26
C ASP A 232 -11.90 9.28 -8.71
N HIS A 233 -10.62 8.99 -8.92
CA HIS A 233 -10.05 8.63 -10.22
C HIS A 233 -10.36 7.19 -10.66
N LEU A 234 -10.77 6.30 -9.75
CA LEU A 234 -11.03 4.90 -10.08
C LEU A 234 -12.21 4.76 -11.04
N ARG A 235 -12.09 3.81 -11.97
CA ARG A 235 -13.00 3.64 -13.12
C ARG A 235 -14.13 2.65 -12.84
N VAL A 236 -13.85 1.61 -12.07
CA VAL A 236 -14.81 0.54 -11.76
C VAL A 236 -14.97 0.26 -10.27
N HIS A 237 -13.91 0.35 -9.46
CA HIS A 237 -13.99 0.06 -8.04
C HIS A 237 -14.90 1.05 -7.31
N ARG A 238 -15.92 0.54 -6.58
CA ARG A 238 -17.00 1.32 -5.94
C ARG A 238 -17.81 2.17 -6.92
N ARG A 239 -17.95 1.69 -8.16
CA ARG A 239 -18.78 2.30 -9.19
C ARG A 239 -20.00 1.42 -9.56
N GLY A 240 -20.37 0.47 -8.69
CA GLY A 240 -21.53 -0.39 -8.87
C GLY A 240 -22.78 0.39 -9.32
N GLY A 241 -23.46 -0.07 -10.36
CA GLY A 241 -24.62 0.60 -10.96
C GLY A 241 -24.33 1.78 -11.88
N GLN A 242 -23.11 2.36 -11.86
CA GLN A 242 -22.71 3.43 -12.79
C GLN A 242 -22.36 2.85 -14.17
N PRO A 243 -22.42 3.68 -15.24
CA PRO A 243 -22.04 3.23 -16.57
C PRO A 243 -20.54 2.97 -16.66
N CYS A 244 -20.16 1.88 -17.32
CA CYS A 244 -18.76 1.60 -17.66
C CYS A 244 -18.23 2.69 -18.58
N PRO A 245 -17.06 3.28 -18.31
CA PRO A 245 -16.52 4.39 -19.10
C PRO A 245 -16.16 4.00 -20.55
N VAL A 246 -16.06 2.69 -20.86
CA VAL A 246 -15.73 2.22 -22.22
C VAL A 246 -16.99 1.84 -23.01
N CYS A 247 -17.92 1.07 -22.43
CA CYS A 247 -19.04 0.50 -23.19
C CYS A 247 -20.42 0.94 -22.71
N GLY A 248 -20.53 1.76 -21.66
CA GLY A 248 -21.80 2.24 -21.10
C GLY A 248 -22.60 1.20 -20.30
N THR A 249 -22.24 -0.09 -20.34
CA THR A 249 -22.91 -1.14 -19.56
C THR A 249 -22.78 -0.85 -18.08
N ARG A 250 -23.85 -1.03 -17.31
CA ARG A 250 -23.81 -0.84 -15.85
C ARG A 250 -22.78 -1.77 -15.20
N ILE A 251 -21.89 -1.19 -14.40
CA ILE A 251 -20.91 -1.93 -13.60
C ILE A 251 -21.65 -2.79 -12.60
N SER A 252 -21.25 -4.06 -12.53
CA SER A 252 -21.77 -5.02 -11.57
C SER A 252 -20.95 -4.94 -10.30
N GLU A 253 -21.64 -4.95 -9.14
CA GLU A 253 -21.04 -5.02 -7.82
C GLU A 253 -21.47 -6.34 -7.15
N ILE A 254 -20.50 -7.06 -6.63
CA ILE A 254 -20.72 -8.28 -5.83
C ILE A 254 -19.93 -8.15 -4.53
N THR A 255 -20.62 -8.33 -3.42
CA THR A 255 -19.99 -8.38 -2.10
C THR A 255 -19.89 -9.84 -1.63
N ALA A 256 -18.67 -10.31 -1.39
CA ALA A 256 -18.40 -11.63 -0.84
C ALA A 256 -17.29 -11.56 0.22
N GLY A 257 -17.53 -12.14 1.39
CA GLY A 257 -16.54 -12.18 2.47
C GLY A 257 -16.03 -10.79 2.89
N GLN A 258 -16.92 -9.80 3.00
CA GLN A 258 -16.62 -8.39 3.33
C GLN A 258 -15.77 -7.66 2.26
N ARG A 259 -15.60 -8.24 1.08
CA ARG A 259 -14.90 -7.61 -0.05
C ARG A 259 -15.88 -7.32 -1.18
N ILE A 260 -15.83 -6.09 -1.66
CA ILE A 260 -16.55 -5.67 -2.85
C ILE A 260 -15.73 -6.05 -4.09
N THR A 261 -16.39 -6.50 -5.12
CA THR A 261 -15.80 -6.76 -6.44
C THR A 261 -16.66 -6.05 -7.48
N ASP A 262 -16.06 -5.10 -8.17
CA ASP A 262 -16.71 -4.32 -9.21
C ASP A 262 -16.13 -4.67 -10.58
N PHE A 263 -16.99 -4.87 -11.56
CA PHE A 263 -16.57 -5.25 -12.91
C PHE A 263 -17.63 -4.96 -13.96
N CYS A 264 -17.21 -4.81 -15.21
CA CYS A 264 -18.09 -4.66 -16.37
C CYS A 264 -18.28 -6.01 -17.08
N ARG A 265 -19.50 -6.55 -17.08
CA ARG A 265 -19.81 -7.84 -17.72
C ARG A 265 -19.59 -7.85 -19.24
N THR A 266 -19.60 -6.68 -19.88
CA THR A 266 -19.40 -6.56 -21.34
C THR A 266 -17.92 -6.52 -21.69
N CYS A 267 -17.11 -5.73 -20.95
CA CYS A 267 -15.68 -5.57 -21.23
C CYS A 267 -14.81 -6.71 -20.69
N GLN A 268 -15.25 -7.37 -19.62
CA GLN A 268 -14.45 -8.39 -18.93
C GLN A 268 -15.03 -9.79 -19.21
N LYS A 269 -14.22 -10.64 -19.83
CA LYS A 269 -14.60 -12.01 -20.25
C LYS A 269 -13.81 -13.07 -19.46
#